data_d02be32fdb82fde6aca3bc44b72daadc
#
_entry.id   d02be32fdb82fde6aca3bc44b72daadc
#
_cell.length_a   1.000
_cell.length_b   1.000
_cell.length_c   1.000
_cell.angle_alpha   90.00
_cell.angle_beta   90.00
_cell.angle_gamma   90.00
#
_symmetry.space_group_name_H-M   'P 1'
#
loop_
_entity.id
_entity.type
_entity.pdbx_description
1 polymer ?
#
loop_
_entity_poly.entity_id
_entity_poly.type
_entity_poly.pdbx_seq_one_letter_code
_entity_poly.pdbx_strand_id
1 'polypeptide(L)'
;MKETLSKKETPFIIGAGIIIGIIAVALVYFGNPANMGFCIACFLRDTTGALGFHSAAAVQYIRPEIVGLVLGSCILALATKEFKPRGGSAPVSRFVIGMFVMIGCLMFLGCPFRMILRLAGGDFNAIFGLIGFLAGILAGVFFLKKGYTLKRSYKMQPVEGGIFPIVEIGILVLLIAAPAFIHFTEADGGPGAKHAAIAISLIAGLLVGALAQRTRLCMVGGIRDVVLFGEWKLLLGFIAILVSALIGNMILGYFTPGFVGQPIAHTDGLWNALGMALAGFGCVLLGGCPLRQLVLAGEGNTDSAITVFGLMAGAAVAHNFGLASSGEGPTANGNIAVVIGLVVLIV
;
A
#
# COMPACT_ATOMS: atom_id res chain seq x y z
N MET A 1 -17.60 -27.79 10.50
CA MET A 1 -17.88 -26.96 9.30
C MET A 1 -16.96 -25.73 9.18
N LYS A 2 -16.72 -24.94 10.24
CA LYS A 2 -15.73 -23.82 10.23
C LYS A 2 -14.29 -24.32 9.96
N GLU A 3 -13.89 -25.41 10.56
CA GLU A 3 -12.53 -25.98 10.45
C GLU A 3 -12.23 -26.56 9.06
N THR A 4 -13.22 -27.15 8.39
CA THR A 4 -13.11 -27.70 7.02
C THR A 4 -13.07 -26.61 5.95
N LEU A 5 -13.79 -25.50 6.14
CA LEU A 5 -13.71 -24.30 5.29
C LEU A 5 -12.34 -23.64 5.42
N SER A 6 -11.81 -23.54 6.65
CA SER A 6 -10.48 -23.04 6.95
C SER A 6 -9.36 -23.81 6.24
N LYS A 7 -9.43 -25.13 6.17
CA LYS A 7 -8.43 -26.00 5.51
C LYS A 7 -8.37 -25.81 3.99
N LYS A 8 -9.46 -25.38 3.32
CA LYS A 8 -9.49 -25.16 1.87
C LYS A 8 -9.06 -23.72 1.48
N GLU A 9 -9.21 -22.74 2.37
CA GLU A 9 -8.85 -21.34 2.08
C GLU A 9 -7.35 -21.08 2.16
N THR A 10 -6.65 -21.72 3.10
CA THR A 10 -5.22 -21.50 3.32
C THR A 10 -4.34 -21.80 2.10
N PRO A 11 -4.48 -22.95 1.40
CA PRO A 11 -3.70 -23.21 0.19
C PRO A 11 -3.96 -22.19 -0.92
N PHE A 12 -5.20 -21.73 -1.05
CA PHE A 12 -5.55 -20.69 -2.02
C PHE A 12 -4.88 -19.35 -1.71
N ILE A 13 -4.85 -18.94 -0.43
CA ILE A 13 -4.19 -17.71 0.01
C ILE A 13 -2.67 -17.79 -0.23
N ILE A 14 -2.05 -18.95 0.07
CA ILE A 14 -0.63 -19.19 -0.20
C ILE A 14 -0.36 -19.13 -1.71
N GLY A 15 -1.16 -19.82 -2.53
CA GLY A 15 -1.04 -19.80 -3.98
C GLY A 15 -1.16 -18.38 -4.55
N ALA A 16 -2.14 -17.61 -4.08
CA ALA A 16 -2.28 -16.20 -4.46
C ALA A 16 -1.03 -15.39 -4.04
N GLY A 17 -0.49 -15.62 -2.84
CA GLY A 17 0.74 -14.98 -2.37
C GLY A 17 1.94 -15.28 -3.29
N ILE A 18 2.12 -16.53 -3.68
CA ILE A 18 3.18 -16.93 -4.62
C ILE A 18 3.04 -16.17 -5.95
N ILE A 19 1.85 -16.15 -6.53
CA ILE A 19 1.59 -15.44 -7.80
C ILE A 19 1.87 -13.95 -7.66
N ILE A 20 1.42 -13.31 -6.58
CA ILE A 20 1.64 -11.89 -6.32
C ILE A 20 3.14 -11.57 -6.17
N GLY A 21 3.90 -12.42 -5.48
CA GLY A 21 5.34 -12.24 -5.36
C GLY A 21 6.08 -12.37 -6.70
N ILE A 22 5.69 -13.34 -7.54
CA ILE A 22 6.21 -13.48 -8.91
C ILE A 22 5.88 -12.24 -9.75
N ILE A 23 4.64 -11.74 -9.70
CA ILE A 23 4.22 -10.52 -10.42
C ILE A 23 5.07 -9.32 -9.96
N ALA A 24 5.33 -9.17 -8.65
CA ALA A 24 6.13 -8.07 -8.15
C ALA A 24 7.56 -8.09 -8.68
N VAL A 25 8.20 -9.25 -8.77
CA VAL A 25 9.54 -9.39 -9.36
C VAL A 25 9.51 -9.19 -10.87
N ALA A 26 8.49 -9.72 -11.56
CA ALA A 26 8.32 -9.52 -12.99
C ALA A 26 8.17 -8.03 -13.35
N LEU A 27 7.44 -7.25 -12.56
CA LEU A 27 7.33 -5.80 -12.77
C LEU A 27 8.68 -5.09 -12.66
N VAL A 28 9.57 -5.52 -11.74
CA VAL A 28 10.94 -5.00 -11.66
C VAL A 28 11.72 -5.37 -12.92
N TYR A 29 11.60 -6.60 -13.40
CA TYR A 29 12.24 -7.06 -14.64
C TYR A 29 11.80 -6.25 -15.86
N PHE A 30 10.51 -5.86 -15.91
CA PHE A 30 9.95 -5.05 -17.00
C PHE A 30 10.15 -3.54 -16.83
N GLY A 31 10.85 -3.07 -15.81
CA GLY A 31 11.28 -1.67 -15.70
C GLY A 31 10.82 -0.91 -14.46
N ASN A 32 10.01 -1.50 -13.57
CA ASN A 32 9.70 -0.85 -12.30
C ASN A 32 10.97 -0.72 -11.44
N PRO A 33 11.03 0.27 -10.52
CA PRO A 33 12.20 0.43 -9.66
C PRO A 33 12.48 -0.82 -8.82
N ALA A 34 13.75 -1.13 -8.59
CA ALA A 34 14.16 -2.26 -7.76
C ALA A 34 13.50 -2.20 -6.37
N ASN A 35 13.13 -3.38 -5.84
CA ASN A 35 12.39 -3.53 -4.58
C ASN A 35 11.04 -2.77 -4.51
N MET A 36 10.52 -2.32 -5.64
CA MET A 36 9.31 -1.49 -5.72
C MET A 36 8.33 -2.01 -6.79
N GLY A 37 8.42 -3.30 -7.13
CA GLY A 37 7.59 -3.91 -8.16
C GLY A 37 6.09 -3.64 -7.95
N PHE A 38 5.61 -3.67 -6.70
CA PHE A 38 4.24 -3.32 -6.35
C PHE A 38 4.19 -2.57 -5.01
N CYS A 39 4.46 -1.27 -5.00
CA CYS A 39 4.39 -0.43 -3.80
C CYS A 39 3.19 0.50 -3.81
N ILE A 40 2.20 0.23 -2.97
CA ILE A 40 0.95 1.03 -2.95
C ILE A 40 1.23 2.50 -2.59
N ALA A 41 1.98 2.76 -1.51
CA ALA A 41 2.23 4.14 -1.08
C ALA A 41 3.03 4.93 -2.11
N CYS A 42 4.11 4.32 -2.66
CA CYS A 42 4.94 4.99 -3.66
C CYS A 42 4.15 5.25 -4.95
N PHE A 43 3.31 4.32 -5.37
CA PHE A 43 2.53 4.43 -6.59
C PHE A 43 1.39 5.46 -6.46
N LEU A 44 0.73 5.53 -5.30
CA LEU A 44 -0.22 6.61 -5.00
C LEU A 44 0.49 7.97 -4.95
N ARG A 45 1.68 8.05 -4.34
CA ARG A 45 2.52 9.26 -4.35
C ARG A 45 2.85 9.70 -5.76
N ASP A 46 3.35 8.80 -6.59
CA ASP A 46 3.73 9.10 -7.98
C ASP A 46 2.52 9.60 -8.79
N THR A 47 1.37 8.96 -8.63
CA THR A 47 0.10 9.39 -9.26
C THR A 47 -0.34 10.76 -8.74
N THR A 48 -0.22 11.02 -7.44
CA THR A 48 -0.53 12.32 -6.82
C THR A 48 0.34 13.43 -7.43
N GLY A 49 1.64 13.16 -7.63
CA GLY A 49 2.56 14.09 -8.27
C GLY A 49 2.28 14.31 -9.75
N ALA A 50 1.96 13.25 -10.49
CA ALA A 50 1.58 13.36 -11.89
C ALA A 50 0.32 14.24 -12.08
N LEU A 51 -0.62 14.17 -11.15
CA LEU A 51 -1.82 15.02 -11.13
C LEU A 51 -1.55 16.47 -10.65
N GLY A 52 -0.29 16.83 -10.36
CA GLY A 52 0.11 18.19 -9.97
C GLY A 52 -0.12 18.56 -8.52
N PHE A 53 -0.47 17.61 -7.63
CA PHE A 53 -0.68 17.91 -6.21
C PHE A 53 0.63 18.09 -5.42
N HIS A 54 1.79 17.72 -6.00
CA HIS A 54 3.11 18.09 -5.47
C HIS A 54 4.12 18.28 -6.61
N SER A 55 5.18 19.04 -6.32
CA SER A 55 6.20 19.46 -7.30
C SER A 55 7.48 18.60 -7.30
N ALA A 56 7.51 17.47 -6.59
CA ALA A 56 8.69 16.60 -6.54
C ALA A 56 8.88 15.87 -7.88
N ALA A 57 9.66 16.45 -8.79
CA ALA A 57 9.84 16.01 -10.18
C ALA A 57 10.33 14.55 -10.32
N ALA A 58 11.09 14.04 -9.34
CA ALA A 58 11.60 12.67 -9.35
C ALA A 58 10.53 11.58 -9.19
N VAL A 59 9.30 11.92 -8.81
CA VAL A 59 8.25 10.97 -8.42
C VAL A 59 6.89 11.36 -8.98
N GLN A 60 6.84 11.61 -10.27
CA GLN A 60 5.65 12.03 -11.03
C GLN A 60 5.38 11.04 -12.17
N TYR A 61 4.44 10.14 -11.97
CA TYR A 61 3.98 9.19 -12.98
C TYR A 61 2.63 8.59 -12.55
N ILE A 62 1.64 8.57 -13.45
CA ILE A 62 0.39 7.83 -13.19
C ILE A 62 0.68 6.33 -13.25
N ARG A 63 0.46 5.63 -12.16
CA ARG A 63 0.79 4.21 -12.02
C ARG A 63 -0.37 3.30 -12.42
N PRO A 64 -0.31 2.63 -13.60
CA PRO A 64 -1.39 1.75 -14.05
C PRO A 64 -1.63 0.57 -13.12
N GLU A 65 -0.65 0.18 -12.32
CA GLU A 65 -0.78 -0.88 -11.31
C GLU A 65 -1.87 -0.56 -10.28
N ILE A 66 -2.00 0.72 -9.86
CA ILE A 66 -3.03 1.15 -8.91
C ILE A 66 -4.40 1.10 -9.58
N VAL A 67 -4.52 1.63 -10.78
CA VAL A 67 -5.75 1.59 -11.58
C VAL A 67 -6.19 0.13 -11.76
N GLY A 68 -5.27 -0.72 -12.22
CA GLY A 68 -5.52 -2.15 -12.41
C GLY A 68 -5.96 -2.85 -11.12
N LEU A 69 -5.33 -2.55 -9.99
CA LEU A 69 -5.67 -3.13 -8.69
C LEU A 69 -7.11 -2.81 -8.28
N VAL A 70 -7.53 -1.56 -8.43
CA VAL A 70 -8.90 -1.14 -8.11
C VAL A 70 -9.90 -1.78 -9.07
N LEU A 71 -9.62 -1.74 -10.38
CA LEU A 71 -10.50 -2.33 -11.38
C LEU A 71 -10.59 -3.85 -11.28
N GLY A 72 -9.47 -4.54 -11.01
CA GLY A 72 -9.44 -5.99 -10.82
C GLY A 72 -10.26 -6.43 -9.61
N SER A 73 -10.16 -5.70 -8.49
CA SER A 73 -11.00 -5.95 -7.32
C SER A 73 -12.47 -5.65 -7.60
N CYS A 74 -12.78 -4.58 -8.33
CA CYS A 74 -14.15 -4.22 -8.71
C CYS A 74 -14.79 -5.29 -9.63
N ILE A 75 -14.10 -5.67 -10.70
CA ILE A 75 -14.58 -6.68 -11.65
C ILE A 75 -14.87 -8.00 -10.93
N LEU A 76 -13.94 -8.46 -10.09
CA LEU A 76 -14.14 -9.71 -9.36
C LEU A 76 -15.27 -9.59 -8.34
N ALA A 77 -15.36 -8.48 -7.61
CA ALA A 77 -16.44 -8.24 -6.65
C ALA A 77 -17.82 -8.22 -7.33
N LEU A 78 -17.93 -7.64 -8.53
CA LEU A 78 -19.15 -7.69 -9.34
C LEU A 78 -19.48 -9.11 -9.81
N ALA A 79 -18.50 -9.84 -10.33
CA ALA A 79 -18.66 -11.21 -10.81
C ALA A 79 -19.07 -12.19 -9.69
N THR A 80 -18.54 -11.99 -8.48
CA THR A 80 -18.85 -12.83 -7.30
C THR A 80 -20.02 -12.32 -6.46
N LYS A 81 -20.69 -11.22 -6.87
CA LYS A 81 -21.76 -10.54 -6.13
C LYS A 81 -21.33 -10.06 -4.74
N GLU A 82 -20.07 -9.74 -4.60
CA GLU A 82 -19.46 -9.18 -3.38
C GLU A 82 -19.32 -7.65 -3.43
N PHE A 83 -19.72 -7.00 -4.52
CA PHE A 83 -19.80 -5.55 -4.62
C PHE A 83 -20.86 -5.02 -3.68
N LYS A 84 -20.44 -4.35 -2.60
CA LYS A 84 -21.32 -3.90 -1.51
C LYS A 84 -21.09 -2.42 -1.20
N PRO A 85 -21.79 -1.51 -1.88
CA PRO A 85 -21.73 -0.08 -1.60
C PRO A 85 -22.07 0.22 -0.15
N ARG A 86 -21.12 0.85 0.55
CA ARG A 86 -21.25 1.22 1.96
C ARG A 86 -20.31 2.35 2.31
N GLY A 87 -20.68 3.18 3.29
CA GLY A 87 -19.86 4.30 3.74
C GLY A 87 -20.51 5.09 4.86
N GLY A 88 -19.99 6.29 5.11
CA GLY A 88 -20.50 7.21 6.13
C GLY A 88 -19.96 6.97 7.54
N SER A 89 -18.91 6.16 7.67
CA SER A 89 -18.26 5.86 8.94
C SER A 89 -17.04 6.78 9.16
N ALA A 90 -17.25 7.86 9.92
CA ALA A 90 -16.20 8.81 10.34
C ALA A 90 -15.27 9.29 9.20
N PRO A 91 -15.78 9.94 8.14
CA PRO A 91 -15.01 10.27 6.95
C PRO A 91 -13.81 11.17 7.24
N VAL A 92 -13.94 12.17 8.12
CA VAL A 92 -12.83 13.08 8.48
C VAL A 92 -11.72 12.31 9.18
N SER A 93 -12.03 11.45 10.15
CA SER A 93 -11.03 10.64 10.86
C SER A 93 -10.31 9.70 9.89
N ARG A 94 -11.04 9.07 8.95
CA ARG A 94 -10.44 8.20 7.92
C ARG A 94 -9.48 8.94 7.02
N PHE A 95 -9.85 10.15 6.59
CA PHE A 95 -9.01 11.00 5.78
C PHE A 95 -7.72 11.38 6.52
N VAL A 96 -7.84 11.88 7.76
CA VAL A 96 -6.70 12.32 8.57
C VAL A 96 -5.78 11.14 8.93
N ILE A 97 -6.34 10.01 9.36
CA ILE A 97 -5.53 8.80 9.65
C ILE A 97 -4.83 8.33 8.37
N GLY A 98 -5.53 8.33 7.22
CA GLY A 98 -4.94 8.00 5.92
C GLY A 98 -3.75 8.90 5.57
N MET A 99 -3.87 10.19 5.81
CA MET A 99 -2.78 11.16 5.61
C MET A 99 -1.54 10.81 6.47
N PHE A 100 -1.73 10.52 7.77
CA PHE A 100 -0.61 10.14 8.64
C PHE A 100 -0.03 8.77 8.30
N VAL A 101 -0.84 7.81 7.87
CA VAL A 101 -0.36 6.52 7.34
C VAL A 101 0.58 6.74 6.15
N MET A 102 0.22 7.64 5.22
CA MET A 102 1.09 7.95 4.09
C MET A 102 2.39 8.62 4.54
N ILE A 103 2.35 9.58 5.47
CA ILE A 103 3.54 10.21 6.02
C ILE A 103 4.48 9.15 6.64
N GLY A 104 3.96 8.22 7.43
CA GLY A 104 4.73 7.10 7.97
C GLY A 104 5.33 6.20 6.89
N CYS A 105 4.56 5.89 5.84
CA CYS A 105 5.05 5.13 4.70
C CYS A 105 6.15 5.86 3.91
N LEU A 106 6.07 7.20 3.79
CA LEU A 106 7.08 8.00 3.08
C LEU A 106 8.30 8.30 3.94
N MET A 107 8.19 8.23 5.26
CA MET A 107 9.35 8.19 6.16
C MET A 107 10.18 6.92 5.91
N PHE A 108 9.54 5.76 5.83
CA PHE A 108 10.18 4.46 5.55
C PHE A 108 10.54 4.28 4.05
N LEU A 109 10.01 5.12 3.16
CA LEU A 109 10.06 4.97 1.70
C LEU A 109 9.37 3.70 1.21
N GLY A 110 8.23 3.34 1.79
CA GLY A 110 7.45 2.19 1.34
C GLY A 110 6.26 1.84 2.24
N CYS A 111 5.24 1.22 1.66
CA CYS A 111 4.13 0.65 2.43
C CYS A 111 4.50 -0.72 3.02
N PRO A 112 3.65 -1.29 3.90
CA PRO A 112 3.89 -2.62 4.46
C PRO A 112 4.10 -3.71 3.40
N PHE A 113 3.47 -3.60 2.24
CA PHE A 113 3.69 -4.55 1.14
C PHE A 113 5.11 -4.40 0.57
N ARG A 114 5.57 -3.18 0.29
CA ARG A 114 6.94 -2.93 -0.16
C ARG A 114 7.99 -3.35 0.88
N MET A 115 7.70 -3.22 2.16
CA MET A 115 8.59 -3.68 3.23
C MET A 115 8.95 -5.17 3.05
N ILE A 116 7.98 -6.01 2.70
CA ILE A 116 8.21 -7.42 2.38
C ILE A 116 9.07 -7.58 1.12
N LEU A 117 8.82 -6.78 0.08
CA LEU A 117 9.62 -6.82 -1.16
C LEU A 117 11.06 -6.32 -0.94
N ARG A 118 11.27 -5.33 -0.07
CA ARG A 118 12.61 -4.87 0.34
C ARG A 118 13.37 -6.00 1.05
N LEU A 119 12.74 -6.71 1.98
CA LEU A 119 13.32 -7.89 2.63
C LEU A 119 13.66 -8.98 1.59
N ALA A 120 12.76 -9.25 0.65
CA ALA A 120 12.98 -10.20 -0.44
C ALA A 120 14.10 -9.78 -1.41
N GLY A 121 14.44 -8.50 -1.48
CA GLY A 121 15.55 -7.95 -2.24
C GLY A 121 16.89 -7.92 -1.49
N GLY A 122 16.88 -8.26 -0.18
CA GLY A 122 18.08 -8.23 0.66
C GLY A 122 18.29 -6.92 1.43
N ASP A 123 17.34 -5.99 1.40
CA ASP A 123 17.43 -4.74 2.16
C ASP A 123 17.12 -4.98 3.64
N PHE A 124 18.15 -5.05 4.46
CA PHE A 124 18.03 -5.29 5.90
C PHE A 124 17.52 -4.08 6.68
N ASN A 125 17.49 -2.87 6.10
CA ASN A 125 16.83 -1.72 6.74
C ASN A 125 15.32 -1.97 6.92
N ALA A 126 14.72 -2.83 6.10
CA ALA A 126 13.32 -3.21 6.23
C ALA A 126 13.02 -4.02 7.50
N ILE A 127 14.03 -4.60 8.17
CA ILE A 127 13.86 -5.26 9.48
C ILE A 127 13.46 -4.22 10.54
N PHE A 128 14.09 -3.05 10.56
CA PHE A 128 13.69 -1.98 11.48
C PHE A 128 12.25 -1.51 11.18
N GLY A 129 11.89 -1.40 9.90
CA GLY A 129 10.53 -1.11 9.48
C GLY A 129 9.53 -2.18 9.97
N LEU A 130 9.89 -3.47 9.87
CA LEU A 130 9.05 -4.57 10.35
C LEU A 130 8.86 -4.51 11.88
N ILE A 131 9.91 -4.26 12.64
CA ILE A 131 9.84 -4.10 14.11
C ILE A 131 8.89 -2.94 14.47
N GLY A 132 9.07 -1.78 13.82
CA GLY A 132 8.18 -0.63 14.03
C GLY A 132 6.74 -0.94 13.65
N PHE A 133 6.53 -1.58 12.52
CA PHE A 133 5.20 -1.97 12.05
C PHE A 133 4.47 -2.91 13.02
N LEU A 134 5.19 -3.90 13.55
CA LEU A 134 4.67 -4.78 14.59
C LEU A 134 4.29 -3.99 15.85
N ALA A 135 5.17 -3.10 16.33
CA ALA A 135 4.89 -2.27 17.50
C ALA A 135 3.64 -1.39 17.28
N GLY A 136 3.52 -0.76 16.10
CA GLY A 136 2.34 0.04 15.74
C GLY A 136 1.05 -0.78 15.68
N ILE A 137 1.10 -2.01 15.15
CA ILE A 137 -0.05 -2.92 15.15
C ILE A 137 -0.44 -3.30 16.58
N LEU A 138 0.52 -3.62 17.44
CA LEU A 138 0.24 -3.98 18.83
C LEU A 138 -0.40 -2.80 19.59
N ALA A 139 0.10 -1.58 19.38
CA ALA A 139 -0.54 -0.37 19.89
C ALA A 139 -1.99 -0.23 19.40
N GLY A 140 -2.22 -0.38 18.09
CA GLY A 140 -3.57 -0.34 17.53
C GLY A 140 -4.50 -1.42 18.07
N VAL A 141 -4.00 -2.65 18.26
CA VAL A 141 -4.76 -3.76 18.88
C VAL A 141 -5.14 -3.42 20.33
N PHE A 142 -4.25 -2.77 21.08
CA PHE A 142 -4.57 -2.27 22.43
C PHE A 142 -5.75 -1.30 22.39
N PHE A 143 -5.77 -0.32 21.48
CA PHE A 143 -6.89 0.62 21.35
C PHE A 143 -8.19 -0.08 20.90
N LEU A 144 -8.12 -1.07 19.99
CA LEU A 144 -9.29 -1.88 19.64
C LEU A 144 -9.87 -2.62 20.85
N LYS A 145 -9.00 -3.22 21.71
CA LYS A 145 -9.44 -3.86 22.95
C LYS A 145 -10.04 -2.89 23.96
N LYS A 146 -9.66 -1.60 23.90
CA LYS A 146 -10.23 -0.52 24.72
C LYS A 146 -11.54 0.05 24.15
N GLY A 147 -12.04 -0.49 23.02
CA GLY A 147 -13.32 -0.10 22.43
C GLY A 147 -13.24 0.93 21.31
N TYR A 148 -12.03 1.22 20.78
CA TYR A 148 -11.91 2.11 19.62
C TYR A 148 -12.72 1.58 18.43
N THR A 149 -13.49 2.45 17.79
CA THR A 149 -14.25 2.14 16.60
C THR A 149 -14.48 3.40 15.74
N LEU A 150 -14.41 3.26 14.43
CA LEU A 150 -14.79 4.30 13.47
C LEU A 150 -16.31 4.35 13.23
N LYS A 151 -17.10 3.74 14.13
CA LYS A 151 -18.55 3.63 14.04
C LYS A 151 -19.01 2.75 12.86
N ARG A 152 -20.31 2.67 12.66
CA ARG A 152 -20.94 1.79 11.67
C ARG A 152 -20.99 2.48 10.31
N SER A 153 -20.67 1.76 9.23
CA SER A 153 -20.97 2.18 7.86
C SER A 153 -22.41 1.82 7.49
N TYR A 154 -23.00 2.61 6.61
CA TYR A 154 -24.36 2.46 6.12
C TYR A 154 -24.34 1.93 4.68
N LYS A 155 -25.41 1.26 4.26
CA LYS A 155 -25.62 0.88 2.87
C LYS A 155 -25.79 2.13 2.03
N MET A 156 -25.10 2.22 0.91
CA MET A 156 -25.16 3.33 -0.04
C MET A 156 -25.74 2.86 -1.38
N GLN A 157 -26.02 3.80 -2.28
CA GLN A 157 -26.48 3.48 -3.62
C GLN A 157 -25.34 2.86 -4.45
N PRO A 158 -25.65 1.97 -5.42
CA PRO A 158 -24.62 1.36 -6.28
C PRO A 158 -23.74 2.38 -7.01
N VAL A 159 -24.31 3.52 -7.41
CA VAL A 159 -23.58 4.60 -8.09
C VAL A 159 -22.50 5.19 -7.20
N GLU A 160 -22.81 5.45 -5.91
CA GLU A 160 -21.85 6.02 -4.96
C GLU A 160 -20.64 5.10 -4.74
N GLY A 161 -20.86 3.77 -4.66
CA GLY A 161 -19.80 2.79 -4.57
C GLY A 161 -18.98 2.67 -5.87
N GLY A 162 -19.59 2.96 -7.02
CA GLY A 162 -18.97 2.92 -8.34
C GLY A 162 -18.10 4.14 -8.67
N ILE A 163 -18.25 5.26 -7.96
CA ILE A 163 -17.53 6.51 -8.24
C ILE A 163 -16.01 6.29 -8.25
N PHE A 164 -15.46 5.63 -7.24
CA PHE A 164 -14.01 5.46 -7.12
C PHE A 164 -13.42 4.61 -8.27
N PRO A 165 -13.95 3.44 -8.64
CA PRO A 165 -13.54 2.73 -9.85
C PRO A 165 -13.65 3.55 -11.14
N ILE A 166 -14.69 4.42 -11.27
CA ILE A 166 -14.85 5.32 -12.43
C ILE A 166 -13.75 6.39 -12.44
N VAL A 167 -13.40 6.97 -11.29
CA VAL A 167 -12.27 7.92 -11.17
C VAL A 167 -10.97 7.27 -11.63
N GLU A 168 -10.72 6.01 -11.26
CA GLU A 168 -9.53 5.28 -11.68
C GLU A 168 -9.48 5.05 -13.21
N ILE A 169 -10.64 4.81 -13.84
CA ILE A 169 -10.72 4.77 -15.33
C ILE A 169 -10.37 6.14 -15.89
N GLY A 170 -10.87 7.23 -15.29
CA GLY A 170 -10.51 8.60 -15.69
C GLY A 170 -9.01 8.87 -15.58
N ILE A 171 -8.37 8.41 -14.51
CA ILE A 171 -6.91 8.51 -14.32
C ILE A 171 -6.15 7.71 -15.39
N LEU A 172 -6.64 6.53 -15.78
CA LEU A 172 -6.05 5.77 -16.89
C LEU A 172 -6.16 6.52 -18.24
N VAL A 173 -7.31 7.14 -18.49
CA VAL A 173 -7.51 7.96 -19.69
C VAL A 173 -6.55 9.14 -19.69
N LEU A 174 -6.33 9.81 -18.56
CA LEU A 174 -5.36 10.90 -18.43
C LEU A 174 -3.92 10.42 -18.69
N LEU A 175 -3.56 9.21 -18.25
CA LEU A 175 -2.25 8.64 -18.56
C LEU A 175 -2.07 8.43 -20.08
N ILE A 176 -3.08 7.88 -20.75
CA ILE A 176 -3.00 7.57 -22.20
C ILE A 176 -3.04 8.84 -23.05
N ALA A 177 -3.90 9.79 -22.68
CA ALA A 177 -4.06 11.05 -23.39
C ALA A 177 -2.88 12.00 -23.13
N ALA A 178 -2.19 11.85 -22.00
CA ALA A 178 -1.05 12.65 -21.56
C ALA A 178 -1.21 14.18 -21.82
N PRO A 179 -2.31 14.81 -21.35
CA PRO A 179 -2.51 16.23 -21.57
C PRO A 179 -1.43 17.06 -20.86
N ALA A 180 -1.16 18.28 -21.31
CA ALA A 180 -0.05 19.10 -20.85
C ALA A 180 -0.02 19.42 -19.35
N PHE A 181 -1.14 19.27 -18.65
CA PHE A 181 -1.21 19.47 -17.19
C PHE A 181 -0.83 18.23 -16.37
N ILE A 182 -0.62 17.07 -17.02
CA ILE A 182 -0.11 15.86 -16.36
C ILE A 182 1.42 15.93 -16.37
N HIS A 183 2.00 15.76 -15.20
CA HIS A 183 3.44 15.79 -15.01
C HIS A 183 4.04 14.40 -15.08
N PHE A 184 5.17 14.29 -15.76
CA PHE A 184 5.95 13.07 -15.86
C PHE A 184 7.40 13.35 -15.44
N THR A 185 7.98 12.44 -14.68
CA THR A 185 9.42 12.48 -14.36
C THR A 185 10.23 12.35 -15.65
N GLU A 186 11.20 13.24 -15.86
CA GLU A 186 12.12 13.17 -17.01
C GLU A 186 12.94 11.87 -16.99
N ALA A 187 13.41 11.47 -18.16
CA ALA A 187 14.32 10.32 -18.27
C ALA A 187 15.52 10.51 -17.34
N ASP A 188 15.85 9.49 -16.58
CA ASP A 188 16.90 9.49 -15.53
C ASP A 188 16.64 10.41 -14.33
N GLY A 189 15.48 11.10 -14.28
CA GLY A 189 15.11 12.04 -13.21
C GLY A 189 14.72 11.39 -11.88
N GLY A 190 14.60 10.07 -11.80
CA GLY A 190 14.27 9.38 -10.56
C GLY A 190 13.33 8.18 -10.68
N PRO A 191 12.75 7.73 -9.56
CA PRO A 191 11.87 6.54 -9.54
C PRO A 191 10.62 6.67 -10.43
N GLY A 192 10.11 7.88 -10.67
CA GLY A 192 8.96 8.11 -11.53
C GLY A 192 9.20 7.77 -13.00
N ALA A 193 10.45 7.93 -13.47
CA ALA A 193 10.84 7.57 -14.84
C ALA A 193 10.93 6.05 -15.06
N LYS A 194 11.08 5.28 -13.97
CA LYS A 194 11.20 3.82 -14.04
C LYS A 194 9.82 3.19 -13.92
N HIS A 195 9.36 2.56 -14.99
CA HIS A 195 8.07 1.88 -15.02
C HIS A 195 8.02 0.82 -16.13
N ALA A 196 7.29 -0.24 -15.90
CA ALA A 196 6.97 -1.21 -16.93
C ALA A 196 6.00 -0.60 -17.96
N ALA A 197 5.86 -1.24 -19.12
CA ALA A 197 4.89 -0.81 -20.13
C ALA A 197 3.46 -0.75 -19.53
N ILE A 198 2.66 0.23 -19.95
CA ILE A 198 1.31 0.49 -19.41
C ILE A 198 0.45 -0.79 -19.39
N ALA A 199 0.47 -1.57 -20.47
CA ALA A 199 -0.31 -2.81 -20.56
C ALA A 199 0.15 -3.86 -19.54
N ILE A 200 1.47 -4.02 -19.33
CA ILE A 200 2.04 -4.97 -18.37
C ILE A 200 1.65 -4.56 -16.94
N SER A 201 1.84 -3.27 -16.61
CA SER A 201 1.47 -2.69 -15.32
C SER A 201 -0.02 -2.83 -15.01
N LEU A 202 -0.87 -2.55 -16.00
CA LEU A 202 -2.32 -2.65 -15.87
C LEU A 202 -2.77 -4.10 -15.64
N ILE A 203 -2.27 -5.05 -16.43
CA ILE A 203 -2.59 -6.49 -16.30
C ILE A 203 -2.10 -7.00 -14.94
N ALA A 204 -0.89 -6.65 -14.52
CA ALA A 204 -0.36 -7.00 -13.21
C ALA A 204 -1.27 -6.46 -12.09
N GLY A 205 -1.69 -5.19 -12.20
CA GLY A 205 -2.64 -4.57 -11.27
C GLY A 205 -3.96 -5.33 -11.21
N LEU A 206 -4.58 -5.63 -12.37
CA LEU A 206 -5.84 -6.38 -12.46
C LEU A 206 -5.74 -7.73 -11.75
N LEU A 207 -4.68 -8.48 -12.00
CA LEU A 207 -4.46 -9.79 -11.38
C LEU A 207 -4.27 -9.69 -9.86
N VAL A 208 -3.39 -8.76 -9.42
CA VAL A 208 -3.16 -8.55 -7.98
C VAL A 208 -4.43 -8.08 -7.29
N GLY A 209 -5.20 -7.16 -7.91
CA GLY A 209 -6.46 -6.66 -7.38
C GLY A 209 -7.49 -7.77 -7.21
N ALA A 210 -7.67 -8.63 -8.21
CA ALA A 210 -8.57 -9.77 -8.16
C ALA A 210 -8.14 -10.79 -7.08
N LEU A 211 -6.85 -11.16 -7.04
CA LEU A 211 -6.33 -12.08 -6.03
C LEU A 211 -6.46 -11.51 -4.61
N ALA A 212 -6.12 -10.23 -4.40
CA ALA A 212 -6.22 -9.56 -3.11
C ALA A 212 -7.68 -9.40 -2.65
N GLN A 213 -8.61 -9.18 -3.57
CA GLN A 213 -10.05 -9.16 -3.28
C GLN A 213 -10.50 -10.53 -2.79
N ARG A 214 -10.21 -11.59 -3.52
CA ARG A 214 -10.67 -12.94 -3.22
C ARG A 214 -10.09 -13.52 -1.94
N THR A 215 -8.81 -13.23 -1.66
CA THR A 215 -8.10 -13.69 -0.46
C THR A 215 -8.29 -12.77 0.74
N ARG A 216 -8.84 -11.56 0.53
CA ARG A 216 -8.91 -10.49 1.53
C ARG A 216 -7.53 -10.10 2.08
N LEU A 217 -6.51 -10.21 1.24
CA LEU A 217 -5.11 -10.02 1.61
C LEU A 217 -4.90 -8.66 2.29
N CYS A 218 -4.34 -8.70 3.50
CA CYS A 218 -4.07 -7.53 4.31
C CYS A 218 -2.93 -7.81 5.30
N MET A 219 -1.80 -7.10 5.17
CA MET A 219 -0.64 -7.31 6.06
C MET A 219 -0.99 -7.03 7.53
N VAL A 220 -1.69 -5.92 7.79
CA VAL A 220 -2.17 -5.59 9.14
C VAL A 220 -3.13 -6.65 9.65
N GLY A 221 -4.08 -7.08 8.81
CA GLY A 221 -5.02 -8.16 9.15
C GLY A 221 -4.29 -9.44 9.51
N GLY A 222 -3.27 -9.82 8.74
CA GLY A 222 -2.49 -11.02 8.98
C GLY A 222 -1.84 -11.04 10.36
N ILE A 223 -1.19 -9.96 10.77
CA ILE A 223 -0.53 -9.84 12.07
C ILE A 223 -1.57 -9.67 13.19
N ARG A 224 -2.54 -8.78 13.01
CA ARG A 224 -3.61 -8.53 13.99
C ARG A 224 -4.38 -9.81 14.32
N ASP A 225 -4.72 -10.61 13.32
CA ASP A 225 -5.54 -11.80 13.49
C ASP A 225 -4.76 -12.92 14.19
N VAL A 226 -3.43 -12.98 14.00
CA VAL A 226 -2.55 -13.85 14.83
C VAL A 226 -2.59 -13.41 16.30
N VAL A 227 -2.48 -12.10 16.57
CA VAL A 227 -2.44 -11.56 17.95
C VAL A 227 -3.80 -11.68 18.65
N LEU A 228 -4.92 -11.49 17.94
CA LEU A 228 -6.26 -11.49 18.52
C LEU A 228 -6.89 -12.89 18.57
N PHE A 229 -6.66 -13.70 17.56
CA PHE A 229 -7.41 -14.95 17.33
C PHE A 229 -6.52 -16.19 17.11
N GLY A 230 -5.20 -16.03 17.00
CA GLY A 230 -4.28 -17.11 16.64
C GLY A 230 -4.42 -17.58 15.17
N GLU A 231 -5.03 -16.78 14.29
CA GLU A 231 -5.26 -17.14 12.89
C GLU A 231 -4.12 -16.70 11.97
N TRP A 232 -3.42 -17.66 11.38
CA TRP A 232 -2.20 -17.44 10.56
C TRP A 232 -2.45 -17.28 9.05
N LYS A 233 -3.65 -17.54 8.55
CA LYS A 233 -3.96 -17.66 7.13
C LYS A 233 -3.45 -16.48 6.29
N LEU A 234 -3.80 -15.25 6.66
CA LEU A 234 -3.39 -14.07 5.92
C LEU A 234 -1.88 -13.81 6.01
N LEU A 235 -1.29 -14.09 7.18
CA LEU A 235 0.15 -13.96 7.36
C LEU A 235 0.92 -14.96 6.49
N LEU A 236 0.45 -16.20 6.35
CA LEU A 236 1.02 -17.19 5.43
C LEU A 236 0.99 -16.72 3.97
N GLY A 237 -0.02 -15.97 3.56
CA GLY A 237 -0.06 -15.34 2.24
C GLY A 237 1.08 -14.35 2.04
N PHE A 238 1.39 -13.53 3.04
CA PHE A 238 2.53 -12.60 2.97
C PHE A 238 3.88 -13.29 3.06
N ILE A 239 4.00 -14.36 3.85
CA ILE A 239 5.20 -15.21 3.86
C ILE A 239 5.41 -15.84 2.47
N ALA A 240 4.35 -16.27 1.81
CA ALA A 240 4.42 -16.79 0.45
C ALA A 240 4.89 -15.72 -0.56
N ILE A 241 4.43 -14.47 -0.43
CA ILE A 241 4.94 -13.34 -1.22
C ILE A 241 6.44 -13.14 -0.97
N LEU A 242 6.87 -13.10 0.30
CA LEU A 242 8.27 -12.93 0.66
C LEU A 242 9.14 -14.02 0.03
N VAL A 243 8.77 -15.27 0.20
CA VAL A 243 9.55 -16.42 -0.29
C VAL A 243 9.61 -16.44 -1.82
N SER A 244 8.49 -16.27 -2.51
CA SER A 244 8.45 -16.28 -3.96
C SER A 244 9.20 -15.08 -4.58
N ALA A 245 9.08 -13.88 -3.97
CA ALA A 245 9.84 -12.72 -4.41
C ALA A 245 11.35 -12.86 -4.12
N LEU A 246 11.72 -13.44 -2.97
CA LEU A 246 13.13 -13.74 -2.66
C LEU A 246 13.74 -14.70 -3.70
N ILE A 247 13.05 -15.80 -3.97
CA ILE A 247 13.51 -16.78 -4.99
C ILE A 247 13.64 -16.10 -6.36
N GLY A 248 12.62 -15.31 -6.77
CA GLY A 248 12.67 -14.58 -8.03
C GLY A 248 13.81 -13.57 -8.11
N ASN A 249 14.05 -12.80 -7.03
CA ASN A 249 15.19 -11.86 -6.96
C ASN A 249 16.55 -12.58 -7.01
N MET A 250 16.67 -13.75 -6.38
CA MET A 250 17.90 -14.56 -6.46
C MET A 250 18.15 -15.08 -7.88
N ILE A 251 17.11 -15.57 -8.56
CA ILE A 251 17.22 -16.08 -9.94
C ILE A 251 17.60 -14.95 -10.92
N LEU A 252 17.03 -13.76 -10.76
CA LEU A 252 17.28 -12.63 -11.66
C LEU A 252 18.51 -11.78 -11.26
N GLY A 253 19.20 -12.13 -10.17
CA GLY A 253 20.37 -11.38 -9.70
C GLY A 253 20.04 -10.03 -9.06
N TYR A 254 18.80 -9.83 -8.60
CA TYR A 254 18.34 -8.60 -7.92
C TYR A 254 18.49 -8.68 -6.39
N PHE A 255 18.92 -9.81 -5.85
CA PHE A 255 19.15 -9.98 -4.43
C PHE A 255 20.49 -9.36 -4.03
N THR A 256 20.46 -8.23 -3.33
CA THR A 256 21.64 -7.50 -2.84
C THR A 256 21.55 -7.35 -1.32
N PRO A 257 22.12 -8.31 -0.54
CA PRO A 257 21.98 -8.29 0.92
C PRO A 257 22.85 -7.19 1.54
N GLY A 258 22.25 -6.38 2.43
CA GLY A 258 22.98 -5.33 3.14
C GLY A 258 22.09 -4.20 3.63
N PHE A 259 22.74 -3.22 4.26
CA PHE A 259 22.09 -1.99 4.75
C PHE A 259 22.38 -0.80 3.84
N VAL A 260 23.58 -0.71 3.29
CA VAL A 260 24.06 0.44 2.50
C VAL A 260 23.83 0.19 1.01
N GLY A 261 23.54 1.26 0.24
CA GLY A 261 23.37 1.18 -1.21
C GLY A 261 22.04 0.53 -1.67
N GLN A 262 21.09 0.38 -0.78
CA GLN A 262 19.80 -0.22 -1.10
C GLN A 262 18.92 0.73 -1.96
N PRO A 263 18.23 0.20 -2.98
CA PRO A 263 17.43 1.02 -3.88
C PRO A 263 16.29 1.75 -3.14
N ILE A 264 16.28 3.08 -3.23
CA ILE A 264 15.22 3.95 -2.68
C ILE A 264 14.96 3.59 -1.20
N ALA A 265 16.02 3.57 -0.40
CA ALA A 265 16.01 3.26 1.02
C ALA A 265 17.10 4.06 1.73
N HIS A 266 16.88 4.40 2.98
CA HIS A 266 17.90 5.00 3.85
C HIS A 266 18.26 4.05 5.00
N THR A 267 19.40 4.29 5.61
CA THR A 267 19.98 3.43 6.66
C THR A 267 19.58 3.81 8.08
N ASP A 268 18.80 4.89 8.27
CA ASP A 268 18.37 5.31 9.61
C ASP A 268 17.31 4.35 10.16
N GLY A 269 17.75 3.39 10.99
CA GLY A 269 16.89 2.35 11.57
C GLY A 269 15.80 2.91 12.48
N LEU A 270 16.09 3.97 13.25
CA LEU A 270 15.12 4.55 14.18
C LEU A 270 13.91 5.14 13.42
N TRP A 271 14.18 5.95 12.39
CA TRP A 271 13.11 6.59 11.62
C TRP A 271 12.42 5.62 10.67
N ASN A 272 13.10 4.57 10.19
CA ASN A 272 12.46 3.43 9.54
C ASN A 272 11.45 2.75 10.48
N ALA A 273 11.81 2.53 11.74
CA ALA A 273 10.93 1.91 12.72
C ALA A 273 9.77 2.83 13.11
N LEU A 274 10.01 4.10 13.44
CA LEU A 274 8.98 5.05 13.87
C LEU A 274 7.98 5.36 12.74
N GLY A 275 8.45 5.53 11.51
CA GLY A 275 7.59 5.72 10.35
C GLY A 275 6.65 4.53 10.13
N MET A 276 7.18 3.32 10.21
CA MET A 276 6.36 2.12 10.08
C MET A 276 5.50 1.82 11.31
N ALA A 277 5.90 2.29 12.52
CA ALA A 277 5.02 2.24 13.68
C ALA A 277 3.79 3.14 13.51
N LEU A 278 3.98 4.37 13.01
CA LEU A 278 2.89 5.28 12.67
C LEU A 278 1.97 4.64 11.61
N ALA A 279 2.54 4.09 10.53
CA ALA A 279 1.78 3.43 9.49
C ALA A 279 1.02 2.20 10.02
N GLY A 280 1.66 1.34 10.82
CA GLY A 280 1.05 0.16 11.41
C GLY A 280 -0.12 0.50 12.33
N PHE A 281 0.08 1.49 13.22
CA PHE A 281 -0.95 1.96 14.13
C PHE A 281 -2.15 2.53 13.37
N GLY A 282 -1.93 3.49 12.46
CA GLY A 282 -3.01 4.07 11.65
C GLY A 282 -3.76 3.02 10.81
N CYS A 283 -3.05 2.05 10.23
CA CYS A 283 -3.67 0.97 9.46
C CYS A 283 -4.58 0.07 10.31
N VAL A 284 -4.25 -0.19 11.59
CA VAL A 284 -5.14 -0.91 12.49
C VAL A 284 -6.40 -0.10 12.78
N LEU A 285 -6.25 1.20 13.07
CA LEU A 285 -7.38 2.10 13.31
C LEU A 285 -8.31 2.21 12.10
N LEU A 286 -7.76 2.21 10.87
CA LEU A 286 -8.51 2.21 9.61
C LEU A 286 -9.13 0.85 9.26
N GLY A 287 -8.71 -0.23 9.92
CA GLY A 287 -9.16 -1.58 9.64
C GLY A 287 -8.49 -2.27 8.46
N GLY A 288 -7.39 -1.72 7.91
CA GLY A 288 -6.64 -2.34 6.80
C GLY A 288 -5.46 -1.52 6.31
N CYS A 289 -4.45 -2.20 5.74
CA CYS A 289 -3.29 -1.55 5.12
C CYS A 289 -3.67 -0.83 3.81
N PRO A 290 -2.79 0.02 3.23
CA PRO A 290 -3.09 0.72 1.98
C PRO A 290 -3.56 -0.18 0.83
N LEU A 291 -2.98 -1.37 0.67
CA LEU A 291 -3.46 -2.36 -0.29
C LEU A 291 -4.93 -2.72 -0.04
N ARG A 292 -5.29 -3.04 1.20
CA ARG A 292 -6.67 -3.42 1.54
C ARG A 292 -7.65 -2.26 1.36
N GLN A 293 -7.23 -1.02 1.59
CA GLN A 293 -8.08 0.16 1.37
C GLN A 293 -8.43 0.33 -0.11
N LEU A 294 -7.46 0.17 -1.03
CA LEU A 294 -7.72 0.21 -2.48
C LEU A 294 -8.65 -0.92 -2.94
N VAL A 295 -8.41 -2.14 -2.47
CA VAL A 295 -9.29 -3.30 -2.77
C VAL A 295 -10.72 -3.03 -2.29
N LEU A 296 -10.89 -2.56 -1.05
CA LEU A 296 -12.21 -2.23 -0.50
C LEU A 296 -12.89 -1.09 -1.27
N ALA A 297 -12.14 -0.07 -1.69
CA ALA A 297 -12.68 1.00 -2.53
C ALA A 297 -13.18 0.46 -3.88
N GLY A 298 -12.47 -0.50 -4.49
CA GLY A 298 -12.92 -1.25 -5.67
C GLY A 298 -14.16 -2.10 -5.40
N GLU A 299 -14.34 -2.64 -4.18
CA GLU A 299 -15.55 -3.36 -3.75
C GLU A 299 -16.77 -2.45 -3.48
N GLY A 300 -16.64 -1.13 -3.69
CA GLY A 300 -17.70 -0.15 -3.49
C GLY A 300 -17.73 0.49 -2.09
N ASN A 301 -16.68 0.35 -1.29
CA ASN A 301 -16.60 0.95 0.03
C ASN A 301 -16.09 2.41 -0.07
N THR A 302 -17.00 3.38 0.08
CA THR A 302 -16.67 4.82 0.00
C THR A 302 -15.83 5.30 1.19
N ASP A 303 -15.93 4.68 2.37
CA ASP A 303 -15.07 4.96 3.52
C ASP A 303 -13.60 4.65 3.21
N SER A 304 -13.36 3.57 2.45
CA SER A 304 -12.02 3.21 1.98
C SER A 304 -11.53 4.14 0.88
N ALA A 305 -12.40 4.59 -0.02
CA ALA A 305 -12.07 5.62 -1.01
C ALA A 305 -11.62 6.93 -0.33
N ILE A 306 -12.33 7.38 0.71
CA ILE A 306 -11.93 8.55 1.52
C ILE A 306 -10.56 8.32 2.17
N THR A 307 -10.29 7.11 2.66
CA THR A 307 -8.98 6.77 3.21
C THR A 307 -7.89 6.88 2.13
N VAL A 308 -8.15 6.42 0.90
CA VAL A 308 -7.20 6.53 -0.23
C VAL A 308 -6.96 8.01 -0.58
N PHE A 309 -7.99 8.84 -0.63
CA PHE A 309 -7.79 10.29 -0.79
C PHE A 309 -6.98 10.90 0.34
N GLY A 310 -7.16 10.43 1.58
CA GLY A 310 -6.29 10.78 2.71
C GLY A 310 -4.83 10.38 2.49
N LEU A 311 -4.57 9.18 1.97
CA LEU A 311 -3.22 8.74 1.59
C LEU A 311 -2.62 9.67 0.51
N MET A 312 -3.38 10.01 -0.53
CA MET A 312 -2.92 10.93 -1.59
C MET A 312 -2.63 12.33 -1.03
N ALA A 313 -3.52 12.87 -0.19
CA ALA A 313 -3.29 14.14 0.49
C ALA A 313 -2.03 14.09 1.37
N GLY A 314 -1.80 12.98 2.08
CA GLY A 314 -0.58 12.75 2.85
C GLY A 314 0.68 12.75 1.98
N ALA A 315 0.61 12.22 0.76
CA ALA A 315 1.72 12.28 -0.19
C ALA A 315 1.99 13.71 -0.67
N ALA A 316 0.93 14.46 -0.99
CA ALA A 316 1.04 15.87 -1.36
C ALA A 316 1.67 16.70 -0.24
N VAL A 317 1.16 16.58 0.98
CA VAL A 317 1.71 17.27 2.16
C VAL A 317 3.16 16.86 2.41
N ALA A 318 3.48 15.56 2.35
CA ALA A 318 4.82 15.09 2.62
C ALA A 318 5.87 15.66 1.64
N HIS A 319 5.55 15.77 0.37
CA HIS A 319 6.48 16.31 -0.62
C HIS A 319 6.52 17.85 -0.63
N ASN A 320 5.38 18.53 -0.52
CA ASN A 320 5.33 20.00 -0.54
C ASN A 320 5.95 20.65 0.70
N PHE A 321 5.92 19.97 1.85
CA PHE A 321 6.49 20.47 3.11
C PHE A 321 7.80 19.79 3.51
N GLY A 322 8.39 18.98 2.62
CA GLY A 322 9.66 18.31 2.87
C GLY A 322 9.62 17.31 4.03
N LEU A 323 8.51 16.57 4.18
CA LEU A 323 8.36 15.55 5.22
C LEU A 323 8.81 14.15 4.74
N ALA A 324 8.84 13.92 3.43
CA ALA A 324 9.26 12.64 2.87
C ALA A 324 10.77 12.44 3.03
N SER A 325 11.18 11.24 3.38
CA SER A 325 12.59 10.81 3.36
C SER A 325 13.11 10.68 1.93
N SER A 326 14.43 10.58 1.80
CA SER A 326 15.13 10.24 0.56
C SER A 326 16.11 9.09 0.80
N GLY A 327 16.89 8.72 -0.21
CA GLY A 327 18.01 7.77 -0.03
C GLY A 327 19.09 8.27 0.93
N GLU A 328 19.20 9.60 1.09
CA GLU A 328 20.14 10.25 2.02
C GLU A 328 19.69 10.16 3.48
N GLY A 329 18.40 9.94 3.72
CA GLY A 329 17.86 9.84 5.09
C GLY A 329 16.54 10.58 5.28
N PRO A 330 16.08 10.61 6.56
CA PRO A 330 14.90 11.37 6.95
C PRO A 330 15.19 12.86 7.01
N THR A 331 14.15 13.68 6.86
CA THR A 331 14.23 15.14 7.05
C THR A 331 13.83 15.52 8.48
N ALA A 332 14.32 16.66 8.98
CA ALA A 332 13.91 17.17 10.30
C ALA A 332 12.39 17.41 10.38
N ASN A 333 11.79 17.95 9.31
CA ASN A 333 10.34 18.14 9.23
C ASN A 333 9.57 16.82 9.25
N GLY A 334 10.09 15.80 8.56
CA GLY A 334 9.52 14.45 8.53
C GLY A 334 9.54 13.81 9.92
N ASN A 335 10.64 13.97 10.65
CA ASN A 335 10.77 13.48 12.02
C ASN A 335 9.69 14.07 12.94
N ILE A 336 9.51 15.39 12.88
CA ILE A 336 8.48 16.10 13.64
C ILE A 336 7.08 15.61 13.22
N ALA A 337 6.82 15.46 11.93
CA ALA A 337 5.53 15.02 11.42
C ALA A 337 5.16 13.59 11.87
N VAL A 338 6.14 12.69 11.94
CA VAL A 338 5.92 11.31 12.46
C VAL A 338 5.57 11.34 13.94
N VAL A 339 6.27 12.16 14.76
CA VAL A 339 5.97 12.30 16.19
C VAL A 339 4.57 12.90 16.39
N ILE A 340 4.24 13.98 15.66
CA ILE A 340 2.89 14.57 15.69
C ILE A 340 1.84 13.52 15.31
N GLY A 341 2.08 12.75 14.24
CA GLY A 341 1.17 11.71 13.80
C GLY A 341 0.92 10.64 14.85
N LEU A 342 1.96 10.17 15.53
CA LEU A 342 1.82 9.21 16.63
C LEU A 342 0.97 9.79 17.78
N VAL A 343 1.20 11.06 18.14
CA VAL A 343 0.40 11.75 19.19
C VAL A 343 -1.06 11.89 18.75
N VAL A 344 -1.31 12.37 17.53
CA VAL A 344 -2.67 12.58 17.00
C VAL A 344 -3.47 11.27 16.92
N LEU A 345 -2.82 10.15 16.63
CA LEU A 345 -3.50 8.85 16.57
C LEU A 345 -3.83 8.27 17.96
N ILE A 346 -3.23 8.77 19.03
CA ILE A 346 -3.51 8.36 20.41
C ILE A 346 -4.70 9.15 21.01
N VAL A 347 -4.89 10.40 20.60
CA VAL A 347 -5.97 11.30 21.05
C VAL A 347 -7.26 11.06 20.30
#